data_9ff4fa702e375e7911c98e8fd72a2d74
#
_entry.id   9ff4fa702e375e7911c98e8fd72a2d74
#
_cell.length_a   1.000
_cell.length_b   1.000
_cell.length_c   1.000
_cell.angle_alpha   90.00
_cell.angle_beta   90.00
_cell.angle_gamma   90.00
#
_symmetry.space_group_name_H-M   'P 1'
#
loop_
_entity.id
_entity.type
_entity.pdbx_description
1 polymer ?
#
loop_
_entity_poly.entity_id
_entity_poly.type
_entity_poly.pdbx_seq_one_letter_code
_entity_poly.pdbx_strand_id
1 'polypeptide(L)'
;ILMGKIQKTDHFYLIDGSGYIFRAYYALPPLSRKSDGLPTGAVSGFCSMLFKLLEDSKSSENLQKPTHFAVIFDSARKTFRNEIYSDYKANRSEAPDDLAPQFEYIRKSVLAYNLPSVELVNYEADDLIATYVDQILKKGAKVTIVSSDKDLMQLYRKDVRIFDPMKNKFISNEDVKNKFGVNPNKVI
;
A
#
# COMPACT_ATOMS: atom_id res chain seq x y z
N ILE A 1 -13.66 8.13 -7.86
CA ILE A 1 -12.89 9.31 -7.47
C ILE A 1 -11.63 9.56 -8.32
N LEU A 2 -11.06 8.63 -9.00
CA LEU A 2 -9.90 8.79 -9.92
C LEU A 2 -10.25 8.47 -11.36
N MET A 3 -11.48 8.71 -11.77
CA MET A 3 -12.00 8.22 -13.03
C MET A 3 -11.96 9.29 -14.13
N GLY A 4 -10.79 9.77 -14.49
CA GLY A 4 -10.49 10.05 -15.88
C GLY A 4 -10.76 8.79 -16.72
N LYS A 5 -10.83 8.93 -18.03
CA LYS A 5 -11.09 7.80 -18.94
C LYS A 5 -9.86 6.86 -18.92
N ILE A 6 -9.93 5.76 -18.14
CA ILE A 6 -8.87 4.73 -18.09
C ILE A 6 -8.70 4.12 -19.48
N GLN A 7 -7.46 4.08 -19.95
CA GLN A 7 -7.07 3.50 -21.24
C GLN A 7 -6.37 2.14 -21.03
N LYS A 8 -6.41 1.30 -22.04
CA LYS A 8 -5.72 -0.02 -22.02
C LYS A 8 -4.20 0.08 -21.86
N THR A 9 -3.64 1.22 -22.22
CA THR A 9 -2.20 1.50 -22.09
C THR A 9 -1.81 1.98 -20.71
N ASP A 10 -2.79 2.29 -19.84
CA ASP A 10 -2.52 2.77 -18.50
C ASP A 10 -1.96 1.69 -17.59
N HIS A 11 -1.09 2.13 -16.70
CA HIS A 11 -0.48 1.29 -15.68
C HIS A 11 -0.57 1.98 -14.33
N PHE A 12 -1.30 1.37 -13.42
CA PHE A 12 -1.57 1.90 -12.08
C PHE A 12 -0.63 1.28 -11.05
N TYR A 13 -0.04 2.12 -10.22
CA TYR A 13 0.67 1.72 -9.00
C TYR A 13 -0.23 2.00 -7.81
N LEU A 14 -0.67 0.93 -7.15
CA LEU A 14 -1.46 0.97 -5.93
C LEU A 14 -0.54 0.65 -4.75
N ILE A 15 -0.27 1.65 -3.94
CA ILE A 15 0.68 1.55 -2.83
C ILE A 15 -0.11 1.30 -1.56
N ASP A 16 0.20 0.21 -0.87
CA ASP A 16 -0.28 -0.08 0.48
C ASP A 16 0.40 0.89 1.46
N GLY A 17 -0.29 1.98 1.74
CA GLY A 17 0.20 3.04 2.62
C GLY A 17 0.31 2.60 4.07
N SER A 18 -0.62 1.75 4.53
CA SER A 18 -0.60 1.22 5.90
C SER A 18 0.64 0.35 6.13
N GLY A 19 0.95 -0.54 5.20
CA GLY A 19 2.16 -1.35 5.25
C GLY A 19 3.44 -0.50 5.24
N TYR A 20 3.47 0.58 4.46
CA TYR A 20 4.58 1.53 4.42
C TYR A 20 4.77 2.28 5.74
N ILE A 21 3.68 2.68 6.42
CA ILE A 21 3.75 3.38 7.72
C ILE A 21 4.45 2.53 8.77
N PHE A 22 3.93 1.32 8.99
CA PHE A 22 4.52 0.44 10.00
C PHE A 22 5.95 0.07 9.68
N ARG A 23 6.26 -0.13 8.40
CA ARG A 23 7.63 -0.37 7.98
C ARG A 23 8.55 0.81 8.29
N ALA A 24 8.14 2.02 7.94
CA ALA A 24 8.91 3.23 8.21
C ALA A 24 9.16 3.43 9.70
N TYR A 25 8.13 3.18 10.51
CA TYR A 25 8.20 3.30 11.95
C TYR A 25 9.24 2.35 12.57
N TYR A 26 9.23 1.07 12.18
CA TYR A 26 10.16 0.08 12.75
C TYR A 26 11.56 0.10 12.12
N ALA A 27 11.76 0.79 11.01
CA ALA A 27 13.05 0.81 10.30
C ALA A 27 14.01 1.90 10.81
N LEU A 28 13.49 2.95 11.43
CA LEU A 28 14.28 4.10 11.88
C LEU A 28 14.29 4.20 13.40
N PRO A 29 15.38 4.73 13.97
CA PRO A 29 15.38 5.08 15.39
C PRO A 29 14.35 6.19 15.64
N PRO A 30 13.90 6.37 16.90
CA PRO A 30 13.00 7.46 17.26
C PRO A 30 13.61 8.81 16.88
N LEU A 31 12.91 9.53 16.01
CA LEU A 31 13.26 10.89 15.60
C LEU A 31 12.14 11.83 16.04
N SER A 32 12.51 13.00 16.53
CA SER A 32 11.57 14.04 16.97
C SER A 32 11.93 15.41 16.42
N ARG A 33 10.92 16.20 16.17
CA ARG A 33 11.08 17.59 15.77
C ARG A 33 11.59 18.43 16.96
N LYS A 34 12.67 19.15 16.75
CA LYS A 34 13.35 19.89 17.83
C LYS A 34 12.49 21.00 18.47
N SER A 35 11.57 21.60 17.72
CA SER A 35 10.78 22.74 18.17
C SER A 35 9.73 22.40 19.21
N ASP A 36 9.17 21.19 19.18
CA ASP A 36 8.02 20.78 19.98
C ASP A 36 8.02 19.32 20.42
N GLY A 37 9.06 18.58 20.07
CA GLY A 37 9.18 17.16 20.42
C GLY A 37 8.29 16.21 19.63
N LEU A 38 7.58 16.68 18.59
CA LEU A 38 6.71 15.83 17.79
C LEU A 38 7.49 14.66 17.18
N PRO A 39 7.06 13.40 17.36
CA PRO A 39 7.67 12.25 16.69
C PRO A 39 7.58 12.39 15.17
N THR A 40 8.67 12.12 14.45
CA THR A 40 8.76 12.30 12.99
C THR A 40 9.44 11.15 12.28
N GLY A 41 9.85 10.10 13.00
CA GLY A 41 10.58 8.96 12.43
C GLY A 41 9.79 8.25 11.33
N ALA A 42 8.52 7.93 11.57
CA ALA A 42 7.67 7.27 10.59
C ALA A 42 7.38 8.16 9.37
N VAL A 43 7.16 9.47 9.58
CA VAL A 43 6.98 10.42 8.46
C VAL A 43 8.23 10.46 7.60
N SER A 44 9.42 10.60 8.20
CA SER A 44 10.69 10.65 7.49
C SER A 44 10.96 9.37 6.69
N GLY A 45 10.78 8.21 7.33
CA GLY A 45 10.95 6.93 6.68
C GLY A 45 9.96 6.71 5.54
N PHE A 46 8.69 7.03 5.76
CA PHE A 46 7.64 6.93 4.75
C PHE A 46 7.96 7.81 3.53
N CYS A 47 8.30 9.08 3.75
CA CYS A 47 8.69 10.00 2.67
C CYS A 47 9.89 9.48 1.88
N SER A 48 10.91 8.97 2.57
CA SER A 48 12.11 8.42 1.93
C SER A 48 11.79 7.18 1.07
N MET A 49 10.96 6.28 1.58
CA MET A 49 10.53 5.09 0.83
C MET A 49 9.67 5.45 -0.37
N LEU A 50 8.74 6.39 -0.20
CA LEU A 50 7.87 6.86 -1.29
C LEU A 50 8.69 7.58 -2.38
N PHE A 51 9.59 8.47 -1.99
CA PHE A 51 10.49 9.16 -2.90
C PHE A 51 11.33 8.17 -3.71
N LYS A 52 11.94 7.19 -3.03
CA LYS A 52 12.71 6.13 -3.70
C LYS A 52 11.86 5.37 -4.72
N LEU A 53 10.65 4.95 -4.37
CA LEU A 53 9.76 4.26 -5.30
C LEU A 53 9.44 5.11 -6.53
N LEU A 54 9.17 6.40 -6.34
CA LEU A 54 8.87 7.33 -7.43
C LEU A 54 10.08 7.49 -8.37
N GLU A 55 11.29 7.63 -7.82
CA GLU A 55 12.52 7.75 -8.63
C GLU A 55 12.84 6.44 -9.35
N ASP A 56 12.79 5.32 -8.66
CA ASP A 56 13.04 4.00 -9.26
C ASP A 56 12.04 3.70 -10.39
N SER A 57 10.78 4.13 -10.26
CA SER A 57 9.75 3.95 -11.29
C SER A 57 10.00 4.74 -12.57
N LYS A 58 10.80 5.81 -12.52
CA LYS A 58 11.18 6.63 -13.68
C LYS A 58 12.38 6.05 -14.43
N SER A 59 13.32 5.45 -13.71
CA SER A 59 14.66 5.11 -14.20
C SER A 59 14.88 3.61 -14.43
N SER A 60 14.10 2.75 -13.79
CA SER A 60 14.31 1.31 -13.86
C SER A 60 13.65 0.69 -15.10
N GLU A 61 14.42 0.00 -15.92
CA GLU A 61 13.90 -0.81 -17.04
C GLU A 61 13.00 -1.97 -16.55
N ASN A 62 13.21 -2.42 -15.32
CA ASN A 62 12.44 -3.49 -14.70
C ASN A 62 11.05 -3.04 -14.18
N LEU A 63 10.92 -1.77 -13.83
CA LEU A 63 9.66 -1.16 -13.42
C LEU A 63 9.00 -0.57 -14.67
N GLN A 64 7.95 -1.21 -15.19
CA GLN A 64 7.16 -0.59 -16.27
C GLN A 64 6.67 0.77 -15.79
N LYS A 65 6.91 1.83 -16.58
CA LYS A 65 6.55 3.20 -16.20
C LYS A 65 5.08 3.28 -15.81
N PRO A 66 4.75 3.72 -14.57
CA PRO A 66 3.38 3.96 -14.18
C PRO A 66 2.85 5.21 -14.88
N THR A 67 1.58 5.19 -15.23
CA THR A 67 0.84 6.37 -15.67
C THR A 67 0.08 7.00 -14.50
N HIS A 68 -0.25 6.19 -13.49
CA HIS A 68 -1.03 6.60 -12.34
C HIS A 68 -0.47 6.00 -11.05
N PHE A 69 -0.55 6.79 -9.98
CA PHE A 69 -0.25 6.34 -8.62
C PHE A 69 -1.43 6.58 -7.71
N ALA A 70 -1.59 5.75 -6.70
CA ALA A 70 -2.44 6.04 -5.54
C ALA A 70 -1.81 5.40 -4.30
N VAL A 71 -1.86 6.11 -3.18
CA VAL A 71 -1.50 5.58 -1.86
C VAL A 71 -2.78 5.32 -1.08
N ILE A 72 -2.96 4.09 -0.62
CA ILE A 72 -4.19 3.62 -0.04
C ILE A 72 -3.95 3.31 1.42
N PHE A 73 -4.80 3.84 2.30
CA PHE A 73 -4.70 3.72 3.74
C PHE A 73 -5.94 3.05 4.35
N ASP A 74 -5.73 2.40 5.48
CA ASP A 74 -6.83 2.09 6.38
C ASP A 74 -7.40 3.40 6.96
N SER A 75 -8.73 3.53 6.97
CA SER A 75 -9.38 4.71 7.53
C SER A 75 -9.45 4.68 9.05
N ALA A 76 -9.61 3.49 9.61
CA ALA A 76 -9.73 3.26 11.03
C ALA A 76 -9.40 1.80 11.41
N ARG A 77 -9.25 1.55 12.72
CA ARG A 77 -9.04 0.19 13.24
C ARG A 77 -10.28 -0.70 13.11
N LYS A 78 -11.47 -0.11 13.23
CA LYS A 78 -12.76 -0.82 13.12
C LYS A 78 -13.29 -0.68 11.71
N THR A 79 -13.75 -1.80 11.16
CA THR A 79 -14.32 -1.90 9.82
C THR A 79 -15.64 -2.66 9.89
N PHE A 80 -16.35 -2.77 8.77
CA PHE A 80 -17.58 -3.57 8.68
C PHE A 80 -17.39 -5.02 9.15
N ARG A 81 -16.15 -5.55 9.12
CA ARG A 81 -15.85 -6.89 9.62
C ARG A 81 -16.07 -7.01 11.12
N ASN A 82 -15.87 -5.94 11.87
CA ASN A 82 -16.16 -5.92 13.32
C ASN A 82 -17.66 -5.89 13.62
N GLU A 83 -18.48 -5.42 12.69
CA GLU A 83 -19.95 -5.50 12.78
C GLU A 83 -20.44 -6.94 12.59
N ILE A 84 -19.75 -7.69 11.70
CA ILE A 84 -20.08 -9.10 11.44
C ILE A 84 -19.47 -10.02 12.50
N TYR A 85 -18.24 -9.74 12.93
CA TYR A 85 -17.51 -10.53 13.94
C TYR A 85 -16.72 -9.59 14.84
N SER A 86 -17.20 -9.40 16.07
CA SER A 86 -16.66 -8.45 17.05
C SER A 86 -15.17 -8.67 17.37
N ASP A 87 -14.72 -9.93 17.34
CA ASP A 87 -13.35 -10.32 17.65
C ASP A 87 -12.40 -10.25 16.46
N TYR A 88 -12.87 -9.73 15.31
CA TYR A 88 -12.01 -9.55 14.15
C TYR A 88 -10.82 -8.64 14.48
N LYS A 89 -9.61 -9.20 14.36
CA LYS A 89 -8.34 -8.52 14.68
C LYS A 89 -8.27 -7.98 16.13
N ALA A 90 -9.07 -8.51 17.07
CA ALA A 90 -9.08 -8.07 18.47
C ALA A 90 -7.71 -8.20 19.16
N ASN A 91 -6.90 -9.18 18.73
CA ASN A 91 -5.55 -9.41 19.25
C ASN A 91 -4.47 -8.45 18.71
N ARG A 92 -4.81 -7.53 17.79
CA ARG A 92 -3.86 -6.52 17.32
C ARG A 92 -3.73 -5.43 18.38
N SER A 93 -2.49 -5.15 18.79
CA SER A 93 -2.19 -4.00 19.66
C SER A 93 -2.59 -2.69 19.00
N GLU A 94 -2.81 -1.68 19.79
CA GLU A 94 -2.98 -0.31 19.30
C GLU A 94 -1.70 0.21 18.66
N ALA A 95 -1.86 1.21 17.81
CA ALA A 95 -0.68 1.89 17.27
C ALA A 95 0.12 2.51 18.42
N PRO A 96 1.46 2.46 18.39
CA PRO A 96 2.27 3.11 19.41
C PRO A 96 1.90 4.60 19.57
N ASP A 97 1.95 5.10 20.79
CA ASP A 97 1.54 6.47 21.13
C ASP A 97 2.33 7.52 20.34
N ASP A 98 3.58 7.24 20.02
CA ASP A 98 4.45 8.11 19.22
C ASP A 98 4.23 7.93 17.70
N LEU A 99 3.54 6.89 17.25
CA LEU A 99 3.16 6.70 15.85
C LEU A 99 1.85 7.40 15.52
N ALA A 100 0.87 7.35 16.42
CA ALA A 100 -0.47 7.89 16.17
C ALA A 100 -0.48 9.35 15.65
N PRO A 101 0.27 10.30 16.24
CA PRO A 101 0.30 11.69 15.76
C PRO A 101 0.95 11.85 14.38
N GLN A 102 1.67 10.85 13.90
CA GLN A 102 2.36 10.90 12.61
C GLN A 102 1.45 10.54 11.42
N PHE A 103 0.33 9.87 11.65
CA PHE A 103 -0.58 9.45 10.56
C PHE A 103 -1.08 10.62 9.71
N GLU A 104 -1.47 11.71 10.36
CA GLU A 104 -1.93 12.90 9.65
C GLU A 104 -0.84 13.52 8.77
N TYR A 105 0.39 13.61 9.30
CA TYR A 105 1.54 14.15 8.56
C TYR A 105 1.92 13.26 7.38
N ILE A 106 1.81 11.95 7.53
CA ILE A 106 2.05 10.99 6.43
C ILE A 106 1.03 11.22 5.31
N ARG A 107 -0.26 11.34 5.62
CA ARG A 107 -1.29 11.64 4.61
C ARG A 107 -1.04 12.99 3.93
N LYS A 108 -0.69 14.01 4.70
CA LYS A 108 -0.30 15.33 4.16
C LYS A 108 0.92 15.23 3.24
N SER A 109 1.91 14.40 3.57
CA SER A 109 3.08 14.22 2.72
C SER A 109 2.73 13.58 1.37
N VAL A 110 1.82 12.61 1.34
CA VAL A 110 1.33 12.02 0.07
C VAL A 110 0.73 13.10 -0.83
N LEU A 111 -0.12 13.96 -0.25
CA LEU A 111 -0.71 15.08 -1.00
C LEU A 111 0.37 16.09 -1.46
N ALA A 112 1.40 16.34 -0.65
CA ALA A 112 2.51 17.20 -1.02
C ALA A 112 3.36 16.65 -2.17
N TYR A 113 3.41 15.32 -2.33
CA TYR A 113 3.96 14.67 -3.52
C TYR A 113 3.02 14.72 -4.74
N ASN A 114 1.89 15.40 -4.63
CA ASN A 114 0.84 15.46 -5.65
C ASN A 114 0.30 14.06 -6.03
N LEU A 115 0.20 13.18 -5.04
CA LEU A 115 -0.35 11.85 -5.21
C LEU A 115 -1.73 11.74 -4.54
N PRO A 116 -2.66 11.00 -5.12
CA PRO A 116 -3.90 10.64 -4.45
C PRO A 116 -3.64 9.85 -3.16
N SER A 117 -4.23 10.33 -2.07
CA SER A 117 -4.32 9.64 -0.79
C SER A 117 -5.75 9.13 -0.65
N VAL A 118 -5.92 7.82 -0.57
CA VAL A 118 -7.23 7.17 -0.62
C VAL A 118 -7.48 6.39 0.66
N GLU A 119 -8.61 6.63 1.28
CA GLU A 119 -9.15 5.87 2.39
C GLU A 119 -10.67 5.88 2.32
N LEU A 120 -11.33 4.90 2.87
CA LEU A 120 -12.78 4.83 2.95
C LEU A 120 -13.22 4.29 4.31
N VAL A 121 -14.11 5.04 4.97
CA VAL A 121 -14.65 4.63 6.28
C VAL A 121 -15.27 3.24 6.17
N ASN A 122 -15.05 2.41 7.19
CA ASN A 122 -15.48 1.02 7.30
C ASN A 122 -14.73 0.00 6.43
N TYR A 123 -13.80 0.42 5.58
CA TYR A 123 -13.01 -0.49 4.73
C TYR A 123 -11.53 -0.44 5.07
N GLU A 124 -10.87 -1.56 4.87
CA GLU A 124 -9.42 -1.69 4.97
C GLU A 124 -8.75 -1.32 3.64
N ALA A 125 -7.46 -0.98 3.69
CA ALA A 125 -6.68 -0.71 2.47
C ALA A 125 -6.74 -1.86 1.47
N ASP A 126 -6.72 -3.10 1.94
CA ASP A 126 -6.80 -4.31 1.11
C ASP A 126 -8.10 -4.39 0.31
N ASP A 127 -9.24 -4.00 0.91
CA ASP A 127 -10.54 -3.96 0.23
C ASP A 127 -10.54 -2.97 -0.92
N LEU A 128 -9.93 -1.80 -0.68
CA LEU A 128 -9.82 -0.75 -1.68
C LEU A 128 -8.86 -1.15 -2.79
N ILE A 129 -7.71 -1.72 -2.45
CA ILE A 129 -6.74 -2.23 -3.43
C ILE A 129 -7.40 -3.28 -4.31
N ALA A 130 -8.09 -4.27 -3.72
CA ALA A 130 -8.77 -5.32 -4.47
C ALA A 130 -9.87 -4.74 -5.40
N THR A 131 -10.64 -3.78 -4.90
CA THR A 131 -11.68 -3.10 -5.68
C THR A 131 -11.10 -2.32 -6.86
N TYR A 132 -10.04 -1.56 -6.65
CA TYR A 132 -9.36 -0.83 -7.73
C TYR A 132 -8.73 -1.77 -8.76
N VAL A 133 -8.08 -2.83 -8.31
CA VAL A 133 -7.54 -3.87 -9.22
C VAL A 133 -8.63 -4.38 -10.14
N ASP A 134 -9.79 -4.76 -9.60
CA ASP A 134 -10.89 -5.29 -10.41
C ASP A 134 -11.45 -4.25 -11.40
N GLN A 135 -11.63 -3.01 -10.95
CA GLN A 135 -12.12 -1.93 -11.81
C GLN A 135 -11.14 -1.57 -12.93
N ILE A 136 -9.84 -1.52 -12.63
CA ILE A 136 -8.78 -1.19 -13.61
C ILE A 136 -8.66 -2.29 -14.65
N LEU A 137 -8.66 -3.55 -14.23
CA LEU A 137 -8.58 -4.70 -15.15
C LEU A 137 -9.80 -4.79 -16.07
N LYS A 138 -11.01 -4.46 -15.60
CA LYS A 138 -12.22 -4.37 -16.44
C LYS A 138 -12.08 -3.36 -17.58
N LYS A 139 -11.19 -2.37 -17.44
CA LYS A 139 -10.85 -1.41 -18.50
C LYS A 139 -9.68 -1.84 -19.38
N GLY A 140 -9.08 -2.99 -19.09
CA GLY A 140 -7.96 -3.55 -19.83
C GLY A 140 -6.61 -2.92 -19.49
N ALA A 141 -6.53 -2.09 -18.45
CA ALA A 141 -5.29 -1.50 -17.95
C ALA A 141 -4.55 -2.46 -17.01
N LYS A 142 -3.31 -2.12 -16.66
CA LYS A 142 -2.42 -2.95 -15.83
C LYS A 142 -2.30 -2.36 -14.43
N VAL A 143 -1.97 -3.23 -13.46
CA VAL A 143 -1.77 -2.85 -12.07
C VAL A 143 -0.45 -3.40 -11.54
N THR A 144 0.29 -2.59 -10.81
CA THR A 144 1.32 -3.01 -9.87
C THR A 144 0.87 -2.65 -8.46
N ILE A 145 0.68 -3.66 -7.63
CA ILE A 145 0.46 -3.49 -6.19
C ILE A 145 1.83 -3.39 -5.53
N VAL A 146 2.04 -2.36 -4.73
CA VAL A 146 3.28 -2.16 -3.97
C VAL A 146 2.99 -2.45 -2.51
N SER A 147 3.28 -3.65 -2.09
CA SER A 147 3.08 -4.12 -0.71
C SER A 147 3.96 -5.34 -0.40
N SER A 148 4.31 -5.50 0.86
CA SER A 148 4.94 -6.70 1.42
C SER A 148 3.93 -7.63 2.08
N ASP A 149 2.65 -7.27 2.07
CA ASP A 149 1.61 -8.10 2.66
C ASP A 149 1.34 -9.33 1.78
N LYS A 150 1.44 -10.50 2.44
CA LYS A 150 1.20 -11.79 1.78
C LYS A 150 -0.25 -11.95 1.36
N ASP A 151 -1.19 -11.33 2.08
CA ASP A 151 -2.61 -11.51 1.84
C ASP A 151 -3.03 -10.86 0.50
N LEU A 152 -2.32 -9.81 0.06
CA LEU A 152 -2.48 -9.23 -1.27
C LEU A 152 -1.97 -10.12 -2.42
N MET A 153 -1.20 -11.18 -2.13
CA MET A 153 -0.78 -12.15 -3.15
C MET A 153 -1.96 -12.92 -3.77
N GLN A 154 -3.13 -12.96 -3.12
CA GLN A 154 -4.37 -13.48 -3.70
C GLN A 154 -4.80 -12.72 -4.97
N LEU A 155 -4.36 -11.47 -5.12
CA LEU A 155 -4.69 -10.65 -6.28
C LEU A 155 -3.74 -10.88 -7.46
N TYR A 156 -2.66 -11.68 -7.28
CA TYR A 156 -1.69 -11.95 -8.33
C TYR A 156 -2.34 -12.72 -9.49
N ARG A 157 -2.33 -12.12 -10.67
CA ARG A 157 -2.89 -12.69 -11.90
C ARG A 157 -2.33 -11.99 -13.14
N LYS A 158 -2.76 -12.43 -14.32
CA LYS A 158 -2.40 -11.71 -15.55
C LYS A 158 -2.75 -10.23 -15.42
N ASP A 159 -1.83 -9.36 -15.84
CA ASP A 159 -1.93 -7.90 -15.80
C ASP A 159 -1.95 -7.28 -14.38
N VAL A 160 -1.75 -8.11 -13.33
CA VAL A 160 -1.48 -7.67 -11.97
C VAL A 160 -0.12 -8.17 -11.51
N ARG A 161 0.78 -7.26 -11.18
CA ARG A 161 2.07 -7.56 -10.58
C ARG A 161 2.07 -7.10 -9.14
N ILE A 162 2.87 -7.75 -8.30
CA ILE A 162 3.08 -7.34 -6.91
C ILE A 162 4.57 -7.06 -6.74
N PHE A 163 4.89 -5.87 -6.31
CA PHE A 163 6.25 -5.46 -5.98
C PHE A 163 6.40 -5.42 -4.47
N ASP A 164 7.30 -6.24 -3.94
CA ASP A 164 7.69 -6.22 -2.53
C ASP A 164 8.82 -5.19 -2.34
N PRO A 165 8.53 -4.01 -1.77
CA PRO A 165 9.53 -2.96 -1.60
C PRO A 165 10.57 -3.30 -0.53
N MET A 166 10.28 -4.29 0.30
CA MET A 166 11.19 -4.78 1.34
C MET A 166 12.33 -5.60 0.75
N LYS A 167 11.98 -6.46 -0.20
CA LYS A 167 12.93 -7.33 -0.90
C LYS A 167 13.42 -6.71 -2.19
N ASN A 168 12.88 -5.54 -2.56
CA ASN A 168 13.14 -4.86 -3.83
C ASN A 168 12.96 -5.80 -5.03
N LYS A 169 11.88 -6.60 -5.03
CA LYS A 169 11.62 -7.57 -6.08
C LYS A 169 10.14 -7.72 -6.41
N PHE A 170 9.85 -8.14 -7.63
CA PHE A 170 8.53 -8.61 -7.99
C PHE A 170 8.27 -10.02 -7.46
N ILE A 171 7.06 -10.23 -6.97
CA ILE A 171 6.58 -11.56 -6.56
C ILE A 171 6.30 -12.39 -7.83
N SER A 172 6.82 -13.60 -7.86
CA SER A 172 6.62 -14.58 -8.93
C SER A 172 5.54 -15.59 -8.58
N ASN A 173 5.07 -16.35 -9.58
CA ASN A 173 4.22 -17.53 -9.36
C ASN A 173 4.81 -18.50 -8.36
N GLU A 174 6.13 -18.69 -8.41
CA GLU A 174 6.85 -19.61 -7.52
C GLU A 174 6.88 -19.08 -6.08
N ASP A 175 7.06 -17.77 -5.89
CA ASP A 175 6.98 -17.15 -4.56
C ASP A 175 5.60 -17.39 -3.92
N VAL A 176 4.51 -17.25 -4.69
CA VAL A 176 3.15 -17.52 -4.21
C VAL A 176 2.98 -19.00 -3.88
N LYS A 177 3.41 -19.89 -4.77
CA LYS A 177 3.33 -21.33 -4.55
C LYS A 177 4.12 -21.78 -3.33
N ASN A 178 5.33 -21.25 -3.14
CA ASN A 178 6.16 -21.55 -1.97
C ASN A 178 5.52 -21.04 -0.67
N LYS A 179 4.79 -19.91 -0.75
CA LYS A 179 4.15 -19.32 0.43
C LYS A 179 2.86 -20.04 0.84
N PHE A 180 2.01 -20.41 -0.13
CA PHE A 180 0.65 -20.91 0.11
C PHE A 180 0.48 -22.40 -0.24
N GLY A 181 1.48 -23.04 -0.85
CA GLY A 181 1.38 -24.43 -1.32
C GLY A 181 0.50 -24.63 -2.55
N VAL A 182 -0.08 -23.56 -3.10
CA VAL A 182 -0.99 -23.60 -4.24
C VAL A 182 -0.61 -22.54 -5.29
N ASN A 183 -1.11 -22.72 -6.51
CA ASN A 183 -0.93 -21.71 -7.55
C ASN A 183 -1.74 -20.42 -7.22
N PRO A 184 -1.34 -19.25 -7.73
CA PRO A 184 -1.97 -17.96 -7.41
C PRO A 184 -3.49 -17.94 -7.60
N ASN A 185 -4.02 -18.62 -8.62
CA ASN A 185 -5.45 -18.69 -8.91
C ASN A 185 -6.26 -19.55 -7.90
N LYS A 186 -5.59 -20.15 -6.91
CA LYS A 186 -6.21 -20.94 -5.84
C LYS A 186 -5.96 -20.36 -4.45
N VAL A 187 -5.29 -19.21 -4.37
CA VAL A 187 -5.14 -18.46 -3.12
C VAL A 187 -6.47 -17.76 -2.85
N ILE A 188 -7.06 -18.06 -1.69
CA ILE A 188 -8.33 -17.51 -1.22
C ILE A 188 -8.06 -16.78 0.10
#